data_f63088833e35e93d29218725112cc5b6
#
_entry.id   f63088833e35e93d29218725112cc5b6
#
_cell.length_a   1.000
_cell.length_b   1.000
_cell.length_c   1.000
_cell.angle_alpha   90.00
_cell.angle_beta   90.00
_cell.angle_gamma   90.00
#
_symmetry.space_group_name_H-M   'P 1'
#
loop_
_entity.id
_entity.type
_entity.pdbx_description
1 polymer ?
#
loop_
_entity_poly.entity_id
_entity_poly.type
_entity_poly.pdbx_seq_one_letter_code
_entity_poly.pdbx_strand_id
1 'polypeptide(L)'
;MDTLAAPPAADADAAAAPASSAPPTPAPRTTRILRTLGIVGFDALEPVILAALATETPLLLIGPHGTAKSLLLTRLCEAMGLVGRHYNASLVNYDDLIGYPLPDDAGRLRFVQTPASVWDAEAVFIDELSRARADMLNRLFPIIHERKVQGMPLARLRYRWAAMNPPPVPETPLPGSAAAAEPAYLGSEPLDPALADRFGFVVEVPAWTVLSANDQRAVITSSDAPVSDEARQATIAAVAETLRRIPIATECHGAAVADAVRELTRHAATLRLPLSGRRAAMLYRNVLAVHAARTMAHPAADLVDSSWIALTASIPQRAQGLPVDLSRLMVAHTNVWKTVRLEESDPRRMLACEQDPVRRAVAAASMPKLSFQERSAYVADALAHLPPGGRHALGHALLEGGAVGSLITAVAEQCAELACAVTSAQSLRTSVRANTPHHEAWKAAVAHLASRPADDPDNALVGNLLGALYKKGKLTKPAEVHAAVASWAETRARIQPLPAAAVA
;
A
#
# COMPACT_ATOMS: atom_id res chain seq x y z
N MET A 1 -61.01 30.73 56.94
CA MET A 1 -59.90 30.75 57.90
C MET A 1 -58.82 29.93 57.20
N ASP A 2 -57.85 30.42 56.78
CA ASP A 2 -56.86 31.40 56.65
C ASP A 2 -56.22 31.41 55.26
N THR A 3 -56.21 32.56 54.70
CA THR A 3 -55.47 32.97 53.54
C THR A 3 -53.97 32.91 53.80
N LEU A 4 -53.18 32.43 52.86
CA LEU A 4 -51.77 32.75 52.78
C LEU A 4 -51.36 33.12 51.35
N ALA A 5 -50.77 34.33 51.29
CA ALA A 5 -50.46 35.10 50.11
C ALA A 5 -49.31 34.53 49.26
N ALA A 6 -49.34 34.77 47.95
CA ALA A 6 -48.26 34.55 47.02
C ALA A 6 -47.21 35.66 47.08
N PRO A 7 -45.93 35.39 46.89
CA PRO A 7 -44.87 36.38 46.71
C PRO A 7 -44.80 36.89 45.24
N PRO A 8 -44.19 38.06 45.00
CA PRO A 8 -44.26 38.78 43.74
C PRO A 8 -43.29 38.18 42.64
N ALA A 9 -43.72 38.41 41.38
CA ALA A 9 -43.00 38.09 40.19
C ALA A 9 -41.69 38.90 40.07
N ALA A 10 -40.59 38.17 39.72
CA ALA A 10 -39.33 38.75 39.30
C ALA A 10 -39.28 38.83 37.76
N ASP A 11 -38.82 39.98 37.29
CA ASP A 11 -38.69 40.34 35.89
C ASP A 11 -37.86 39.26 35.08
N ALA A 12 -38.44 38.77 34.01
CA ALA A 12 -37.77 37.93 33.03
C ALA A 12 -37.15 38.82 31.96
N ASP A 13 -35.85 38.90 31.98
CA ASP A 13 -35.01 39.48 30.95
C ASP A 13 -35.17 38.69 29.63
N ALA A 14 -35.57 39.39 28.58
CA ALA A 14 -35.83 38.79 27.26
C ALA A 14 -34.51 38.46 26.55
N ALA A 15 -34.04 37.21 26.69
CA ALA A 15 -32.97 36.68 25.86
C ALA A 15 -33.46 36.45 24.42
N ALA A 16 -32.88 37.19 23.48
CA ALA A 16 -33.13 37.07 22.05
C ALA A 16 -32.89 35.65 21.56
N ALA A 17 -33.86 35.04 20.89
CA ALA A 17 -33.73 33.74 20.22
C ALA A 17 -32.68 33.82 19.10
N PRO A 18 -31.83 32.83 18.92
CA PRO A 18 -30.89 32.79 17.80
C PRO A 18 -31.65 32.61 16.49
N ALA A 19 -31.25 33.40 15.49
CA ALA A 19 -31.79 33.39 14.14
C ALA A 19 -31.88 31.98 13.56
N SER A 20 -33.04 31.60 13.06
CA SER A 20 -33.32 30.40 12.30
C SER A 20 -32.32 30.28 11.14
N SER A 21 -31.37 29.32 11.27
CA SER A 21 -30.53 28.93 10.15
C SER A 21 -31.42 28.31 9.07
N ALA A 22 -31.38 28.89 7.87
CA ALA A 22 -32.02 28.32 6.69
C ALA A 22 -31.57 26.86 6.53
N PRO A 23 -32.44 25.94 6.07
CA PRO A 23 -32.04 24.56 5.84
C PRO A 23 -30.88 24.53 4.84
N PRO A 24 -29.87 23.65 5.05
CA PRO A 24 -28.73 23.54 4.14
C PRO A 24 -29.25 23.26 2.73
N THR A 25 -28.83 24.05 1.77
CA THR A 25 -29.11 23.87 0.34
C THR A 25 -28.75 22.41 0.01
N PRO A 26 -29.67 21.62 -0.59
CA PRO A 26 -29.37 20.25 -0.92
C PRO A 26 -28.14 20.23 -1.84
N ALA A 27 -27.11 19.48 -1.43
CA ALA A 27 -25.92 19.27 -2.24
C ALA A 27 -26.33 18.84 -3.66
N PRO A 28 -25.65 19.34 -4.70
CA PRO A 28 -26.00 19.01 -6.08
C PRO A 28 -26.09 17.48 -6.19
N ARG A 29 -27.22 16.98 -6.70
CA ARG A 29 -27.43 15.55 -6.92
C ARG A 29 -26.40 15.10 -7.94
N THR A 30 -25.30 14.57 -7.47
CA THR A 30 -24.32 13.91 -8.34
C THR A 30 -25.01 12.74 -9.03
N THR A 31 -25.16 12.83 -10.32
CA THR A 31 -25.69 11.73 -11.12
C THR A 31 -24.72 10.55 -10.97
N ARG A 32 -25.14 9.51 -10.27
CA ARG A 32 -24.32 8.31 -10.07
C ARG A 32 -24.38 7.51 -11.35
N ILE A 33 -23.33 7.60 -12.15
CA ILE A 33 -23.24 7.04 -13.50
C ILE A 33 -23.53 5.53 -13.50
N LEU A 34 -22.91 4.78 -12.60
CA LEU A 34 -23.12 3.32 -12.55
C LEU A 34 -24.57 2.95 -12.23
N ARG A 35 -25.26 3.74 -11.41
CA ARG A 35 -26.69 3.51 -11.13
C ARG A 35 -27.57 3.76 -12.35
N THR A 36 -27.24 4.71 -13.23
CA THR A 36 -27.99 4.91 -14.48
C THR A 36 -27.82 3.75 -15.44
N LEU A 37 -26.75 2.95 -15.28
CA LEU A 37 -26.50 1.72 -16.01
C LEU A 37 -27.16 0.49 -15.36
N GLY A 38 -27.93 0.66 -14.28
CA GLY A 38 -28.53 -0.44 -13.53
C GLY A 38 -27.55 -1.17 -12.59
N ILE A 39 -26.36 -0.61 -12.36
CA ILE A 39 -25.37 -1.20 -11.47
C ILE A 39 -25.50 -0.56 -10.08
N VAL A 40 -25.98 -1.35 -9.14
CA VAL A 40 -26.31 -0.91 -7.77
C VAL A 40 -25.23 -1.40 -6.79
N GLY A 41 -24.91 -0.56 -5.81
CA GLY A 41 -23.94 -0.90 -4.76
C GLY A 41 -22.48 -0.63 -5.11
N PHE A 42 -22.19 -0.15 -6.31
CA PHE A 42 -20.83 0.16 -6.78
C PHE A 42 -20.45 1.65 -6.63
N ASP A 43 -21.24 2.44 -5.91
CA ASP A 43 -21.04 3.89 -5.80
C ASP A 43 -19.64 4.29 -5.31
N ALA A 44 -19.09 3.55 -4.35
CA ALA A 44 -17.73 3.78 -3.84
C ALA A 44 -16.63 3.47 -4.88
N LEU A 45 -16.94 2.59 -5.85
CA LEU A 45 -16.01 2.18 -6.90
C LEU A 45 -16.13 3.04 -8.16
N GLU A 46 -17.18 3.85 -8.28
CA GLU A 46 -17.44 4.67 -9.47
C GLU A 46 -16.23 5.52 -9.88
N PRO A 47 -15.52 6.24 -8.98
CA PRO A 47 -14.34 7.01 -9.37
C PRO A 47 -13.20 6.13 -9.93
N VAL A 48 -13.05 4.89 -9.42
CA VAL A 48 -12.06 3.94 -9.91
C VAL A 48 -12.43 3.44 -11.30
N ILE A 49 -13.69 3.10 -11.51
CA ILE A 49 -14.20 2.65 -12.82
C ILE A 49 -14.05 3.75 -13.86
N LEU A 50 -14.46 4.99 -13.54
CA LEU A 50 -14.29 6.14 -14.44
C LEU A 50 -12.82 6.42 -14.75
N ALA A 51 -11.94 6.32 -13.74
CA ALA A 51 -10.50 6.45 -13.94
C ALA A 51 -9.95 5.36 -14.86
N ALA A 52 -10.37 4.10 -14.66
CA ALA A 52 -9.96 2.97 -15.53
C ALA A 52 -10.42 3.16 -16.98
N LEU A 53 -11.64 3.67 -17.18
CA LEU A 53 -12.17 3.99 -18.51
C LEU A 53 -11.42 5.17 -19.16
N ALA A 54 -11.21 6.26 -18.44
CA ALA A 54 -10.55 7.46 -18.97
C ALA A 54 -9.08 7.22 -19.33
N THR A 55 -8.40 6.32 -18.60
CA THR A 55 -6.97 6.00 -18.85
C THR A 55 -6.76 4.72 -19.64
N GLU A 56 -7.83 4.01 -20.02
CA GLU A 56 -7.76 2.69 -20.66
C GLU A 56 -6.90 1.69 -19.89
N THR A 57 -6.87 1.83 -18.57
CA THR A 57 -6.06 0.98 -17.68
C THR A 57 -6.70 -0.40 -17.52
N PRO A 58 -5.94 -1.51 -17.61
CA PRO A 58 -6.48 -2.85 -17.38
C PRO A 58 -7.12 -2.96 -16.00
N LEU A 59 -8.33 -3.50 -15.94
CA LEU A 59 -9.17 -3.64 -14.75
C LEU A 59 -9.45 -5.10 -14.44
N LEU A 60 -9.17 -5.51 -13.21
CA LEU A 60 -9.56 -6.82 -12.67
C LEU A 60 -10.59 -6.63 -11.55
N LEU A 61 -11.74 -7.31 -11.70
CA LEU A 61 -12.78 -7.37 -10.68
C LEU A 61 -12.69 -8.69 -9.91
N ILE A 62 -12.60 -8.63 -8.60
CA ILE A 62 -12.58 -9.80 -7.72
C ILE A 62 -13.83 -9.78 -6.85
N GLY A 63 -14.55 -10.89 -6.78
CA GLY A 63 -15.70 -10.99 -5.90
C GLY A 63 -16.49 -12.27 -6.08
N PRO A 64 -17.38 -12.59 -5.13
CA PRO A 64 -18.24 -13.76 -5.18
C PRO A 64 -19.06 -13.85 -6.47
N HIS A 65 -19.57 -15.03 -6.77
CA HIS A 65 -20.55 -15.20 -7.86
C HIS A 65 -21.81 -14.35 -7.59
N GLY A 66 -22.48 -13.91 -8.66
CA GLY A 66 -23.71 -13.12 -8.53
C GLY A 66 -23.52 -11.67 -8.06
N THR A 67 -22.29 -11.14 -8.04
CA THR A 67 -21.99 -9.75 -7.64
C THR A 67 -21.91 -8.78 -8.82
N ALA A 68 -22.62 -9.04 -9.90
CA ALA A 68 -22.75 -8.17 -11.08
C ALA A 68 -21.45 -7.81 -11.82
N LYS A 69 -20.33 -8.57 -11.65
CA LYS A 69 -19.06 -8.30 -12.34
C LYS A 69 -19.22 -8.27 -13.87
N SER A 70 -19.79 -9.34 -14.43
CA SER A 70 -20.00 -9.46 -15.88
C SER A 70 -21.05 -8.47 -16.37
N LEU A 71 -22.09 -8.22 -15.58
CA LEU A 71 -23.12 -7.22 -15.90
C LEU A 71 -22.51 -5.81 -16.01
N LEU A 72 -21.66 -5.40 -15.05
CA LEU A 72 -20.97 -4.11 -15.10
C LEU A 72 -20.22 -3.92 -16.41
N LEU A 73 -19.38 -4.90 -16.79
CA LEU A 73 -18.53 -4.78 -17.96
C LEU A 73 -19.36 -4.81 -19.28
N THR A 74 -20.43 -5.59 -19.33
CA THR A 74 -21.37 -5.60 -20.46
C THR A 74 -22.07 -4.24 -20.59
N ARG A 75 -22.60 -3.69 -19.49
CA ARG A 75 -23.27 -2.38 -19.48
C ARG A 75 -22.31 -1.23 -19.85
N LEU A 76 -21.05 -1.30 -19.46
CA LEU A 76 -20.04 -0.32 -19.88
C LEU A 76 -19.75 -0.41 -21.38
N CYS A 77 -19.66 -1.63 -21.97
CA CYS A 77 -19.53 -1.80 -23.41
C CYS A 77 -20.73 -1.20 -24.16
N GLU A 78 -21.96 -1.50 -23.71
CA GLU A 78 -23.18 -0.96 -24.27
C GLU A 78 -23.23 0.57 -24.19
N ALA A 79 -22.93 1.13 -23.01
CA ALA A 79 -22.94 2.56 -22.76
C ALA A 79 -21.96 3.33 -23.63
N MET A 80 -20.78 2.76 -23.86
CA MET A 80 -19.72 3.40 -24.64
C MET A 80 -19.77 3.05 -26.13
N GLY A 81 -20.70 2.20 -26.56
CA GLY A 81 -20.84 1.76 -27.95
C GLY A 81 -19.65 0.98 -28.48
N LEU A 82 -18.99 0.17 -27.61
CA LEU A 82 -17.74 -0.53 -27.96
C LEU A 82 -18.02 -1.89 -28.62
N VAL A 83 -17.18 -2.25 -29.58
CA VAL A 83 -17.11 -3.61 -30.09
C VAL A 83 -16.43 -4.50 -29.04
N GLY A 84 -17.26 -5.11 -28.18
CA GLY A 84 -16.79 -5.95 -27.07
C GLY A 84 -16.66 -7.43 -27.46
N ARG A 85 -15.70 -8.12 -26.86
CA ARG A 85 -15.59 -9.58 -26.87
C ARG A 85 -15.55 -10.10 -25.45
N HIS A 86 -16.40 -11.09 -25.17
CA HIS A 86 -16.48 -11.72 -23.86
C HIS A 86 -16.01 -13.16 -23.97
N TYR A 87 -14.97 -13.51 -23.20
CA TYR A 87 -14.39 -14.84 -23.15
C TYR A 87 -14.48 -15.41 -21.73
N ASN A 88 -14.92 -16.66 -21.64
CA ASN A 88 -14.75 -17.41 -20.41
C ASN A 88 -13.39 -18.11 -20.45
N ALA A 89 -12.50 -17.71 -19.55
CA ALA A 89 -11.10 -18.17 -19.53
C ALA A 89 -10.94 -19.67 -19.23
N SER A 90 -11.96 -20.30 -18.61
CA SER A 90 -11.98 -21.75 -18.35
C SER A 90 -12.33 -22.59 -19.58
N LEU A 91 -12.99 -21.99 -20.58
CA LEU A 91 -13.55 -22.69 -21.74
C LEU A 91 -12.87 -22.32 -23.06
N VAL A 92 -12.38 -21.08 -23.18
CA VAL A 92 -11.82 -20.54 -24.41
C VAL A 92 -10.51 -21.22 -24.79
N ASN A 93 -10.36 -21.57 -26.07
CA ASN A 93 -9.09 -21.99 -26.65
C ASN A 93 -8.40 -20.80 -27.31
N TYR A 94 -7.09 -20.92 -27.53
CA TYR A 94 -6.34 -19.84 -28.13
C TYR A 94 -6.78 -19.52 -29.57
N ASP A 95 -7.14 -20.56 -30.34
CA ASP A 95 -7.63 -20.41 -31.71
C ASP A 95 -8.96 -19.66 -31.78
N ASP A 96 -9.77 -19.74 -30.73
CA ASP A 96 -11.02 -18.94 -30.62
C ASP A 96 -10.70 -17.43 -30.54
N LEU A 97 -9.56 -17.08 -29.94
CA LEU A 97 -9.11 -15.69 -29.81
C LEU A 97 -8.51 -15.14 -31.10
N ILE A 98 -7.67 -15.93 -31.79
CA ILE A 98 -6.89 -15.44 -32.93
C ILE A 98 -7.46 -15.85 -34.29
N GLY A 99 -8.35 -16.81 -34.32
CA GLY A 99 -8.82 -17.47 -35.53
C GLY A 99 -7.97 -18.67 -35.92
N TYR A 100 -8.39 -19.38 -36.95
CA TYR A 100 -7.75 -20.62 -37.38
C TYR A 100 -6.68 -20.34 -38.45
N PRO A 101 -5.46 -20.83 -38.30
CA PRO A 101 -4.42 -20.69 -39.30
C PRO A 101 -4.70 -21.62 -40.48
N LEU A 102 -5.01 -21.06 -41.64
CA LEU A 102 -5.19 -21.80 -42.87
C LEU A 102 -4.20 -21.30 -43.95
N PRO A 103 -3.69 -22.16 -44.84
CA PRO A 103 -2.88 -21.72 -45.96
C PRO A 103 -3.72 -20.87 -46.94
N ASP A 104 -3.18 -19.79 -47.44
CA ASP A 104 -3.73 -19.04 -48.58
C ASP A 104 -3.37 -19.73 -49.90
N ASP A 105 -3.89 -19.23 -51.03
CA ASP A 105 -3.63 -19.78 -52.35
C ASP A 105 -2.14 -19.77 -52.75
N ALA A 106 -1.32 -19.02 -52.05
CA ALA A 106 0.14 -18.97 -52.23
C ALA A 106 0.90 -19.83 -51.19
N GLY A 107 0.21 -20.64 -50.39
CA GLY A 107 0.76 -21.49 -49.35
C GLY A 107 1.25 -20.75 -48.09
N ARG A 108 0.93 -19.46 -47.91
CA ARG A 108 1.26 -18.68 -46.73
C ARG A 108 0.16 -18.85 -45.68
N LEU A 109 0.55 -18.90 -44.41
CA LEU A 109 -0.40 -18.98 -43.30
C LEU A 109 -1.22 -17.66 -43.20
N ARG A 110 -2.52 -17.81 -43.27
CA ARG A 110 -3.50 -16.74 -43.01
C ARG A 110 -4.40 -17.17 -41.85
N PHE A 111 -4.62 -16.27 -40.91
CA PHE A 111 -5.61 -16.51 -39.86
C PHE A 111 -7.00 -16.16 -40.37
N VAL A 112 -7.87 -17.17 -40.42
CA VAL A 112 -9.29 -16.99 -40.73
C VAL A 112 -9.99 -16.53 -39.46
N GLN A 113 -10.36 -15.26 -39.42
CA GLN A 113 -11.02 -14.65 -38.28
C GLN A 113 -12.46 -15.19 -38.17
N THR A 114 -12.86 -15.46 -36.94
CA THR A 114 -14.22 -15.78 -36.56
C THR A 114 -14.91 -14.54 -35.97
N PRO A 115 -16.24 -14.51 -35.89
CA PRO A 115 -16.97 -13.45 -35.17
C PRO A 115 -16.54 -13.29 -33.70
N ALA A 116 -15.95 -14.34 -33.11
CA ALA A 116 -15.43 -14.32 -31.72
C ALA A 116 -13.97 -13.86 -31.62
N SER A 117 -13.24 -13.68 -32.74
CA SER A 117 -11.83 -13.31 -32.69
C SER A 117 -11.60 -11.90 -32.15
N VAL A 118 -10.39 -11.67 -31.58
CA VAL A 118 -10.03 -10.44 -30.84
C VAL A 118 -9.63 -9.26 -31.74
N TRP A 119 -9.38 -9.49 -33.03
CA TRP A 119 -8.73 -8.53 -33.92
C TRP A 119 -9.44 -7.18 -34.06
N ASP A 120 -10.78 -7.20 -34.16
CA ASP A 120 -11.59 -5.98 -34.29
C ASP A 120 -12.15 -5.48 -32.97
N ALA A 121 -11.80 -6.13 -31.85
CA ALA A 121 -12.30 -5.77 -30.54
C ALA A 121 -11.74 -4.40 -30.07
N GLU A 122 -12.63 -3.59 -29.51
CA GLU A 122 -12.27 -2.36 -28.79
C GLU A 122 -12.20 -2.61 -27.27
N ALA A 123 -12.97 -3.62 -26.80
CA ALA A 123 -12.94 -4.09 -25.42
C ALA A 123 -12.89 -5.62 -25.39
N VAL A 124 -12.03 -6.15 -24.52
CA VAL A 124 -11.99 -7.58 -24.20
C VAL A 124 -12.33 -7.74 -22.73
N PHE A 125 -13.31 -8.61 -22.48
CA PHE A 125 -13.66 -9.04 -21.15
C PHE A 125 -13.35 -10.53 -20.99
N ILE A 126 -12.47 -10.85 -20.01
CA ILE A 126 -12.03 -12.20 -19.69
C ILE A 126 -12.64 -12.57 -18.35
N ASP A 127 -13.67 -13.41 -18.37
CA ASP A 127 -14.36 -13.90 -17.18
C ASP A 127 -13.74 -15.20 -16.67
N GLU A 128 -13.95 -15.52 -15.40
CA GLU A 128 -13.45 -16.71 -14.72
C GLU A 128 -11.91 -16.86 -14.83
N LEU A 129 -11.18 -15.73 -14.77
CA LEU A 129 -9.72 -15.71 -15.01
C LEU A 129 -8.96 -16.65 -14.07
N SER A 130 -9.40 -16.81 -12.82
CA SER A 130 -8.80 -17.72 -11.83
C SER A 130 -8.95 -19.20 -12.13
N ARG A 131 -9.78 -19.56 -13.13
CA ARG A 131 -9.99 -20.94 -13.60
C ARG A 131 -9.30 -21.23 -14.92
N ALA A 132 -8.59 -20.27 -15.47
CA ALA A 132 -7.87 -20.46 -16.72
C ALA A 132 -6.70 -21.42 -16.54
N ARG A 133 -6.45 -22.25 -17.53
CA ARG A 133 -5.26 -23.11 -17.55
C ARG A 133 -4.01 -22.26 -17.66
N ALA A 134 -2.90 -22.72 -17.08
CA ALA A 134 -1.64 -21.99 -17.02
C ALA A 134 -1.09 -21.62 -18.42
N ASP A 135 -1.25 -22.51 -19.42
CA ASP A 135 -0.85 -22.23 -20.81
C ASP A 135 -1.67 -21.09 -21.42
N MET A 136 -2.95 -21.01 -21.10
CA MET A 136 -3.83 -19.95 -21.56
C MET A 136 -3.51 -18.62 -20.88
N LEU A 137 -3.27 -18.62 -19.57
CA LEU A 137 -2.84 -17.42 -18.84
C LEU A 137 -1.62 -16.77 -19.50
N ASN A 138 -0.59 -17.56 -19.84
CA ASN A 138 0.60 -17.06 -20.51
C ASN A 138 0.33 -16.41 -21.87
N ARG A 139 -0.67 -16.89 -22.60
CA ARG A 139 -1.10 -16.33 -23.90
C ARG A 139 -1.94 -15.04 -23.75
N LEU A 140 -2.58 -14.86 -22.59
CA LEU A 140 -3.34 -13.64 -22.28
C LEU A 140 -2.44 -12.46 -21.84
N PHE A 141 -1.22 -12.72 -21.36
CA PHE A 141 -0.31 -11.66 -20.94
C PHE A 141 -0.08 -10.55 -21.97
N PRO A 142 0.29 -10.86 -23.22
CA PRO A 142 0.51 -9.82 -24.24
C PRO A 142 -0.77 -9.06 -24.59
N ILE A 143 -1.94 -9.72 -24.55
CA ILE A 143 -3.24 -9.09 -24.83
C ILE A 143 -3.53 -8.04 -23.76
N ILE A 144 -3.42 -8.43 -22.48
CA ILE A 144 -3.75 -7.56 -21.35
C ILE A 144 -2.79 -6.37 -21.25
N HIS A 145 -1.49 -6.63 -21.38
CA HIS A 145 -0.47 -5.59 -21.13
C HIS A 145 -0.06 -4.82 -22.39
N GLU A 146 0.26 -5.55 -23.46
CA GLU A 146 0.89 -4.98 -24.65
C GLU A 146 -0.10 -4.67 -25.78
N ARG A 147 -1.35 -5.12 -25.68
CA ARG A 147 -2.33 -5.07 -26.77
C ARG A 147 -1.81 -5.77 -28.02
N LYS A 148 -1.22 -6.96 -27.84
CA LYS A 148 -0.62 -7.76 -28.90
C LYS A 148 -1.03 -9.22 -28.83
N VAL A 149 -1.06 -9.87 -29.96
CA VAL A 149 -1.20 -11.32 -30.13
C VAL A 149 -0.05 -11.80 -31.02
N GLN A 150 0.79 -12.73 -30.54
CA GLN A 150 1.96 -13.24 -31.28
C GLN A 150 2.84 -12.10 -31.88
N GLY A 151 3.02 -11.00 -31.14
CA GLY A 151 3.75 -9.83 -31.61
C GLY A 151 3.00 -8.86 -32.52
N MET A 152 1.83 -9.27 -33.03
CA MET A 152 0.96 -8.42 -33.89
C MET A 152 0.11 -7.48 -33.03
N PRO A 153 0.05 -6.17 -33.33
CA PRO A 153 -0.69 -5.21 -32.54
C PRO A 153 -2.21 -5.37 -32.74
N LEU A 154 -2.95 -5.30 -31.64
CA LEU A 154 -4.40 -5.16 -31.64
C LEU A 154 -4.76 -3.66 -31.66
N ALA A 155 -4.72 -3.06 -32.84
CA ALA A 155 -4.78 -1.61 -33.00
C ALA A 155 -6.05 -0.94 -32.44
N ARG A 156 -7.17 -1.65 -32.44
CA ARG A 156 -8.45 -1.15 -31.92
C ARG A 156 -8.66 -1.44 -30.46
N LEU A 157 -7.90 -2.37 -29.83
CA LEU A 157 -8.11 -2.80 -28.46
C LEU A 157 -7.72 -1.70 -27.48
N ARG A 158 -8.70 -1.12 -26.83
CA ARG A 158 -8.57 -0.07 -25.81
C ARG A 158 -8.72 -0.64 -24.41
N TYR A 159 -9.78 -1.39 -24.16
CA TYR A 159 -10.18 -1.86 -22.85
C TYR A 159 -9.87 -3.34 -22.65
N ARG A 160 -9.19 -3.66 -21.56
CA ARG A 160 -8.81 -5.02 -21.17
C ARG A 160 -9.31 -5.23 -19.75
N TRP A 161 -10.44 -5.92 -19.65
CA TRP A 161 -11.13 -6.18 -18.40
C TRP A 161 -11.11 -7.65 -18.08
N ALA A 162 -11.03 -7.98 -16.80
CA ALA A 162 -11.15 -9.36 -16.35
C ALA A 162 -11.97 -9.44 -15.07
N ALA A 163 -12.54 -10.61 -14.82
CA ALA A 163 -13.21 -10.93 -13.59
C ALA A 163 -12.78 -12.30 -13.07
N MET A 164 -12.74 -12.42 -11.74
CA MET A 164 -12.45 -13.68 -11.08
C MET A 164 -13.21 -13.79 -9.75
N ASN A 165 -13.37 -15.03 -9.30
CA ASN A 165 -13.80 -15.28 -7.92
C ASN A 165 -12.62 -15.11 -6.97
N PRO A 166 -12.86 -14.82 -5.67
CA PRO A 166 -11.78 -14.71 -4.70
C PRO A 166 -10.94 -15.99 -4.69
N PRO A 167 -9.61 -15.88 -4.75
CA PRO A 167 -8.75 -17.04 -4.59
C PRO A 167 -8.79 -17.56 -3.15
N PRO A 168 -8.48 -18.85 -2.90
CA PRO A 168 -8.44 -19.39 -1.56
C PRO A 168 -7.37 -18.64 -0.74
N VAL A 169 -7.75 -18.23 0.46
CA VAL A 169 -6.82 -17.63 1.42
C VAL A 169 -6.00 -18.76 2.05
N PRO A 170 -4.65 -18.64 2.19
CA PRO A 170 -3.85 -19.61 2.91
C PRO A 170 -4.38 -19.83 4.34
N GLU A 171 -4.44 -21.08 4.79
CA GLU A 171 -5.05 -21.50 6.06
C GLU A 171 -4.39 -20.94 7.34
N THR A 172 -3.42 -20.06 7.25
CA THR A 172 -2.77 -19.43 8.40
C THR A 172 -3.50 -18.15 8.77
N PRO A 173 -4.46 -18.16 9.70
CA PRO A 173 -5.14 -16.93 10.13
C PRO A 173 -4.12 -15.98 10.76
N LEU A 174 -4.16 -14.73 10.41
CA LEU A 174 -3.47 -13.71 11.19
C LEU A 174 -4.07 -13.72 12.62
N PRO A 175 -3.24 -13.68 13.68
CA PRO A 175 -3.75 -13.63 15.03
C PRO A 175 -4.72 -12.46 15.20
N GLY A 176 -5.96 -12.74 15.52
CA GLY A 176 -7.02 -11.77 15.74
C GLY A 176 -7.99 -11.54 14.57
N SER A 177 -7.85 -12.22 13.43
CA SER A 177 -8.87 -12.17 12.37
C SER A 177 -9.93 -13.24 12.62
N ALA A 178 -11.07 -12.84 13.15
CA ALA A 178 -12.31 -13.62 13.12
C ALA A 178 -13.01 -13.43 11.74
N ALA A 179 -12.29 -13.67 10.65
CA ALA A 179 -12.91 -13.72 9.34
C ALA A 179 -13.68 -15.04 9.28
N ALA A 180 -15.00 -14.96 9.20
CA ALA A 180 -15.81 -16.10 8.81
C ALA A 180 -15.21 -16.64 7.50
N ALA A 181 -14.88 -17.94 7.47
CA ALA A 181 -14.32 -18.59 6.30
C ALA A 181 -15.30 -18.37 5.13
N GLU A 182 -14.92 -17.54 4.16
CA GLU A 182 -15.68 -17.43 2.93
C GLU A 182 -15.65 -18.81 2.25
N PRO A 183 -16.75 -19.22 1.61
CA PRO A 183 -16.79 -20.52 0.95
C PRO A 183 -15.66 -20.61 -0.08
N ALA A 184 -14.82 -21.64 0.05
CA ALA A 184 -13.76 -21.89 -0.91
C ALA A 184 -14.36 -22.15 -2.29
N TYR A 185 -14.00 -21.32 -3.27
CA TYR A 185 -14.42 -21.50 -4.66
C TYR A 185 -13.59 -22.62 -5.29
N LEU A 186 -14.19 -23.80 -5.46
CA LEU A 186 -13.54 -24.94 -6.11
C LEU A 186 -13.05 -24.54 -7.51
N GLY A 187 -11.77 -24.76 -7.78
CA GLY A 187 -11.13 -24.44 -9.06
C GLY A 187 -10.79 -22.97 -9.27
N SER A 188 -10.93 -22.11 -8.25
CA SER A 188 -10.37 -20.76 -8.28
C SER A 188 -8.93 -20.81 -7.76
N GLU A 189 -7.97 -20.46 -8.59
CA GLU A 189 -6.56 -20.46 -8.24
C GLU A 189 -6.03 -19.02 -8.08
N PRO A 190 -5.03 -18.78 -7.19
CA PRO A 190 -4.33 -17.51 -7.12
C PRO A 190 -3.69 -17.17 -8.47
N LEU A 191 -3.78 -15.91 -8.90
CA LEU A 191 -3.10 -15.48 -10.12
C LEU A 191 -1.58 -15.45 -9.93
N ASP A 192 -0.87 -15.78 -10.99
CA ASP A 192 0.57 -15.54 -11.07
C ASP A 192 0.88 -14.07 -10.76
N PRO A 193 1.89 -13.78 -9.90
CA PRO A 193 2.26 -12.42 -9.52
C PRO A 193 2.56 -11.52 -10.71
N ALA A 194 3.16 -12.06 -11.79
CA ALA A 194 3.48 -11.28 -12.97
C ALA A 194 2.22 -10.92 -13.78
N LEU A 195 1.18 -11.76 -13.78
CA LEU A 195 -0.11 -11.42 -14.38
C LEU A 195 -0.87 -10.41 -13.54
N ALA A 196 -0.97 -10.65 -12.24
CA ALA A 196 -1.63 -9.73 -11.31
C ALA A 196 -1.02 -8.31 -11.38
N ASP A 197 0.30 -8.19 -11.53
CA ASP A 197 1.02 -6.91 -11.67
C ASP A 197 0.70 -6.16 -12.97
N ARG A 198 0.08 -6.80 -13.96
CA ARG A 198 -0.31 -6.15 -15.23
C ARG A 198 -1.66 -5.45 -15.18
N PHE A 199 -2.51 -5.81 -14.24
CA PHE A 199 -3.75 -5.08 -14.02
C PHE A 199 -3.46 -3.80 -13.24
N GLY A 200 -3.74 -2.63 -13.82
CA GLY A 200 -3.52 -1.35 -13.14
C GLY A 200 -4.48 -1.17 -11.97
N PHE A 201 -5.75 -1.56 -12.15
CA PHE A 201 -6.73 -1.63 -11.09
C PHE A 201 -7.09 -3.08 -10.76
N VAL A 202 -7.05 -3.42 -9.47
CA VAL A 202 -7.49 -4.70 -8.90
C VAL A 202 -8.52 -4.39 -7.82
N VAL A 203 -9.78 -4.61 -8.13
CA VAL A 203 -10.92 -4.09 -7.38
C VAL A 203 -11.73 -5.23 -6.79
N GLU A 204 -11.94 -5.21 -5.49
CA GLU A 204 -12.90 -6.08 -4.83
C GLU A 204 -14.30 -5.47 -4.98
N VAL A 205 -15.22 -6.25 -5.57
CA VAL A 205 -16.61 -5.83 -5.69
C VAL A 205 -17.40 -6.17 -4.44
N PRO A 206 -18.37 -5.33 -4.04
CA PRO A 206 -19.15 -5.56 -2.83
C PRO A 206 -19.96 -6.85 -2.92
N ALA A 207 -19.93 -7.65 -1.85
CA ALA A 207 -20.78 -8.82 -1.71
C ALA A 207 -22.21 -8.40 -1.38
N TRP A 208 -23.18 -9.27 -1.68
CA TRP A 208 -24.60 -9.03 -1.38
C TRP A 208 -24.87 -8.63 0.07
N THR A 209 -24.17 -9.25 1.01
CA THR A 209 -24.36 -9.05 2.45
C THR A 209 -23.94 -7.67 2.96
N VAL A 210 -23.10 -6.95 2.23
CA VAL A 210 -22.64 -5.59 2.60
C VAL A 210 -23.45 -4.48 1.93
N LEU A 211 -24.35 -4.82 1.03
CA LEU A 211 -25.25 -3.86 0.39
C LEU A 211 -26.28 -3.32 1.38
N SER A 212 -26.61 -2.04 1.28
CA SER A 212 -27.71 -1.47 2.06
C SER A 212 -29.05 -2.11 1.71
N ALA A 213 -30.01 -2.12 2.64
CA ALA A 213 -31.35 -2.65 2.38
C ALA A 213 -32.03 -2.00 1.16
N ASN A 214 -31.78 -0.73 0.90
CA ASN A 214 -32.29 -0.02 -0.27
C ASN A 214 -31.62 -0.51 -1.56
N ASP A 215 -30.30 -0.77 -1.53
CA ASP A 215 -29.57 -1.30 -2.67
C ASP A 215 -30.00 -2.75 -2.97
N GLN A 216 -30.14 -3.57 -1.93
CA GLN A 216 -30.66 -4.93 -2.08
C GLN A 216 -32.06 -4.93 -2.73
N ARG A 217 -32.95 -4.05 -2.28
CA ARG A 217 -34.29 -3.90 -2.88
C ARG A 217 -34.18 -3.45 -4.34
N ALA A 218 -33.32 -2.49 -4.64
CA ALA A 218 -33.10 -2.01 -6.00
C ALA A 218 -32.59 -3.10 -6.94
N VAL A 219 -31.69 -3.97 -6.46
CA VAL A 219 -31.22 -5.14 -7.23
C VAL A 219 -32.36 -6.14 -7.48
N ILE A 220 -33.19 -6.46 -6.45
CA ILE A 220 -34.30 -7.41 -6.57
C ILE A 220 -35.34 -6.90 -7.59
N THR A 221 -35.57 -5.58 -7.62
CA THR A 221 -36.56 -4.97 -8.51
C THR A 221 -35.97 -4.45 -9.84
N SER A 222 -34.65 -4.67 -10.06
CA SER A 222 -34.02 -4.27 -11.32
C SER A 222 -34.60 -5.01 -12.52
N SER A 223 -34.68 -4.30 -13.64
CA SER A 223 -35.08 -4.89 -14.92
C SER A 223 -33.87 -5.02 -15.84
N ASP A 224 -33.92 -6.01 -16.74
CA ASP A 224 -32.92 -6.19 -17.81
C ASP A 224 -33.11 -5.19 -18.97
N ALA A 225 -33.65 -4.01 -18.70
CA ALA A 225 -33.82 -2.98 -19.70
C ALA A 225 -32.48 -2.59 -20.35
N PRO A 226 -32.43 -2.32 -21.65
CA PRO A 226 -31.21 -1.84 -22.31
C PRO A 226 -30.79 -0.50 -21.76
N VAL A 227 -29.51 -0.16 -21.91
CA VAL A 227 -28.97 1.13 -21.49
C VAL A 227 -29.64 2.26 -22.26
N SER A 228 -30.22 3.22 -21.56
CA SER A 228 -30.90 4.36 -22.21
C SER A 228 -29.87 5.30 -22.89
N ASP A 229 -30.34 6.07 -23.86
CA ASP A 229 -29.47 7.04 -24.57
C ASP A 229 -28.96 8.12 -23.61
N GLU A 230 -29.73 8.54 -22.62
CA GLU A 230 -29.30 9.48 -21.58
C GLU A 230 -28.16 8.90 -20.73
N ALA A 231 -28.28 7.62 -20.34
CA ALA A 231 -27.24 6.93 -19.58
C ALA A 231 -25.95 6.76 -20.42
N ARG A 232 -26.08 6.49 -21.72
CA ARG A 232 -24.95 6.45 -22.67
C ARG A 232 -24.23 7.79 -22.73
N GLN A 233 -24.97 8.86 -22.99
CA GLN A 233 -24.42 10.22 -23.09
C GLN A 233 -23.76 10.64 -21.77
N ALA A 234 -24.40 10.38 -20.63
CA ALA A 234 -23.86 10.68 -19.31
C ALA A 234 -22.54 9.92 -19.05
N THR A 235 -22.48 8.63 -19.42
CA THR A 235 -21.26 7.82 -19.26
C THR A 235 -20.11 8.35 -20.13
N ILE A 236 -20.37 8.60 -21.41
CA ILE A 236 -19.36 9.12 -22.34
C ILE A 236 -18.87 10.49 -21.86
N ALA A 237 -19.79 11.38 -21.46
CA ALA A 237 -19.45 12.70 -20.95
C ALA A 237 -18.60 12.63 -19.66
N ALA A 238 -18.94 11.72 -18.71
CA ALA A 238 -18.18 11.54 -17.49
C ALA A 238 -16.77 11.02 -17.74
N VAL A 239 -16.61 10.07 -18.66
CA VAL A 239 -15.28 9.55 -19.05
C VAL A 239 -14.45 10.64 -19.72
N ALA A 240 -15.03 11.38 -20.66
CA ALA A 240 -14.36 12.50 -21.36
C ALA A 240 -13.94 13.61 -20.38
N GLU A 241 -14.83 13.99 -19.46
CA GLU A 241 -14.53 15.01 -18.45
C GLU A 241 -13.45 14.54 -17.47
N THR A 242 -13.49 13.27 -17.03
CA THR A 242 -12.42 12.69 -16.22
C THR A 242 -11.08 12.78 -16.94
N LEU A 243 -11.03 12.38 -18.21
CA LEU A 243 -9.81 12.44 -19.02
C LEU A 243 -9.28 13.87 -19.13
N ARG A 244 -10.17 14.86 -19.36
CA ARG A 244 -9.81 16.28 -19.44
C ARG A 244 -9.21 16.83 -18.14
N ARG A 245 -9.63 16.30 -16.99
CA ARG A 245 -9.16 16.73 -15.66
C ARG A 245 -7.81 16.12 -15.25
N ILE A 246 -7.40 15.01 -15.84
CA ILE A 246 -6.14 14.35 -15.47
C ILE A 246 -4.91 15.27 -15.66
N PRO A 247 -4.73 15.99 -16.77
CA PRO A 247 -3.62 16.95 -16.91
C PRO A 247 -3.62 18.02 -15.82
N ILE A 248 -4.79 18.57 -15.48
CA ILE A 248 -4.95 19.58 -14.43
C ILE A 248 -4.54 19.01 -13.07
N ALA A 249 -5.02 17.80 -12.73
CA ALA A 249 -4.63 17.12 -11.50
C ALA A 249 -3.11 16.83 -11.47
N THR A 250 -2.52 16.52 -12.61
CA THR A 250 -1.08 16.27 -12.74
C THR A 250 -0.26 17.54 -12.51
N GLU A 251 -0.67 18.65 -13.10
CA GLU A 251 -0.02 19.95 -12.89
C GLU A 251 -0.10 20.41 -11.44
N CYS A 252 -1.29 20.29 -10.83
CA CYS A 252 -1.51 20.75 -9.45
C CYS A 252 -0.87 19.84 -8.39
N HIS A 253 -0.84 18.54 -8.61
CA HIS A 253 -0.56 17.56 -7.56
C HIS A 253 0.53 16.53 -7.91
N GLY A 254 1.04 16.53 -9.13
CA GLY A 254 1.94 15.48 -9.61
C GLY A 254 3.18 15.29 -8.75
N ALA A 255 3.85 16.37 -8.34
CA ALA A 255 5.02 16.27 -7.47
C ALA A 255 4.72 15.63 -6.11
N ALA A 256 3.67 16.09 -5.44
CA ALA A 256 3.26 15.53 -4.14
C ALA A 256 2.83 14.06 -4.26
N VAL A 257 2.12 13.69 -5.33
CA VAL A 257 1.73 12.30 -5.58
C VAL A 257 2.95 11.42 -5.87
N ALA A 258 3.94 11.92 -6.62
CA ALA A 258 5.18 11.16 -6.89
C ALA A 258 5.95 10.88 -5.60
N ASP A 259 6.11 11.87 -4.71
CA ASP A 259 6.73 11.70 -3.41
C ASP A 259 5.94 10.73 -2.52
N ALA A 260 4.62 10.87 -2.48
CA ALA A 260 3.76 9.97 -1.72
C ALA A 260 3.85 8.53 -2.23
N VAL A 261 3.83 8.29 -3.53
CA VAL A 261 3.95 6.95 -4.11
C VAL A 261 5.31 6.33 -3.80
N ARG A 262 6.40 7.10 -3.90
CA ARG A 262 7.74 6.64 -3.53
C ARG A 262 7.78 6.13 -2.09
N GLU A 263 7.25 6.90 -1.15
CA GLU A 263 7.22 6.53 0.26
C GLU A 263 6.23 5.39 0.55
N LEU A 264 5.05 5.39 -0.10
CA LEU A 264 4.07 4.31 0.03
C LEU A 264 4.63 2.97 -0.44
N THR A 265 5.37 2.93 -1.55
CA THR A 265 5.99 1.68 -2.03
C THR A 265 7.00 1.13 -1.04
N ARG A 266 7.76 2.00 -0.38
CA ARG A 266 8.70 1.61 0.67
C ARG A 266 7.98 1.03 1.90
N HIS A 267 6.96 1.72 2.40
CA HIS A 267 6.17 1.25 3.54
C HIS A 267 5.38 -0.02 3.22
N ALA A 268 4.83 -0.15 2.03
CA ALA A 268 4.13 -1.36 1.60
C ALA A 268 5.04 -2.60 1.65
N ALA A 269 6.32 -2.46 1.28
CA ALA A 269 7.29 -3.55 1.37
C ALA A 269 7.47 -4.04 2.82
N THR A 270 7.49 -3.14 3.81
CA THR A 270 7.55 -3.52 5.25
C THR A 270 6.29 -4.24 5.73
N LEU A 271 5.16 -4.01 5.06
CA LEU A 271 3.89 -4.68 5.32
C LEU A 271 3.72 -5.99 4.52
N ARG A 272 4.78 -6.49 3.89
CA ARG A 272 4.78 -7.68 3.01
C ARG A 272 3.90 -7.51 1.76
N LEU A 273 3.72 -6.29 1.31
CA LEU A 273 3.02 -5.92 0.08
C LEU A 273 4.01 -5.25 -0.90
N PRO A 274 5.06 -5.96 -1.37
CA PRO A 274 6.05 -5.35 -2.26
C PRO A 274 5.38 -4.89 -3.56
N LEU A 275 5.63 -3.64 -3.92
CA LEU A 275 5.16 -3.04 -5.16
C LEU A 275 6.34 -2.87 -6.12
N SER A 276 6.18 -3.34 -7.36
CA SER A 276 7.18 -3.19 -8.41
C SER A 276 7.32 -1.73 -8.86
N GLY A 277 8.42 -1.38 -9.53
CA GLY A 277 8.57 -0.06 -10.15
C GLY A 277 7.48 0.23 -11.19
N ARG A 278 7.01 -0.79 -11.92
CA ARG A 278 5.84 -0.69 -12.80
C ARG A 278 4.59 -0.33 -12.01
N ARG A 279 4.37 -1.02 -10.87
CA ARG A 279 3.23 -0.75 -9.99
C ARG A 279 3.27 0.65 -9.41
N ALA A 280 4.44 1.14 -9.02
CA ALA A 280 4.62 2.52 -8.57
C ALA A 280 4.19 3.52 -9.64
N ALA A 281 4.64 3.33 -10.89
CA ALA A 281 4.24 4.19 -12.01
C ALA A 281 2.75 4.09 -12.34
N MET A 282 2.14 2.91 -12.18
CA MET A 282 0.68 2.75 -12.33
C MET A 282 -0.06 3.45 -11.20
N LEU A 283 0.37 3.27 -9.94
CA LEU A 283 -0.25 3.89 -8.77
C LEU A 283 -0.24 5.42 -8.88
N TYR A 284 0.87 6.01 -9.32
CA TYR A 284 0.96 7.45 -9.59
C TYR A 284 -0.16 7.91 -10.53
N ARG A 285 -0.29 7.24 -11.68
CA ARG A 285 -1.34 7.57 -12.67
C ARG A 285 -2.75 7.31 -12.14
N ASN A 286 -2.94 6.21 -11.40
CA ASN A 286 -4.22 5.85 -10.81
C ASN A 286 -4.69 6.87 -9.78
N VAL A 287 -3.79 7.38 -8.92
CA VAL A 287 -4.13 8.43 -7.94
C VAL A 287 -4.64 9.67 -8.63
N LEU A 288 -3.93 10.16 -9.64
CA LEU A 288 -4.32 11.36 -10.39
C LEU A 288 -5.64 11.15 -11.16
N ALA A 289 -5.83 9.99 -11.77
CA ALA A 289 -7.06 9.68 -12.51
C ALA A 289 -8.27 9.54 -11.58
N VAL A 290 -8.12 8.87 -10.43
CA VAL A 290 -9.18 8.75 -9.41
C VAL A 290 -9.50 10.11 -8.82
N HIS A 291 -8.49 10.96 -8.57
CA HIS A 291 -8.72 12.32 -8.09
C HIS A 291 -9.46 13.16 -9.14
N ALA A 292 -9.11 13.06 -10.41
CA ALA A 292 -9.80 13.72 -11.51
C ALA A 292 -11.27 13.30 -11.60
N ALA A 293 -11.56 11.99 -11.48
CA ALA A 293 -12.92 11.47 -11.46
C ALA A 293 -13.71 11.97 -10.24
N ARG A 294 -13.11 12.00 -9.05
CA ARG A 294 -13.75 12.50 -7.83
C ARG A 294 -14.04 14.00 -7.87
N THR A 295 -13.11 14.80 -8.39
CA THR A 295 -13.30 16.26 -8.51
C THR A 295 -14.34 16.64 -9.55
N MET A 296 -14.66 15.77 -10.50
CA MET A 296 -15.82 15.94 -11.40
C MET A 296 -17.13 15.97 -10.61
N ALA A 297 -17.29 15.00 -9.70
CA ALA A 297 -18.50 14.88 -8.88
C ALA A 297 -18.49 15.84 -7.66
N HIS A 298 -17.33 16.04 -7.07
CA HIS A 298 -17.10 16.84 -5.86
C HIS A 298 -15.86 17.71 -6.05
N PRO A 299 -16.00 18.97 -6.49
CA PRO A 299 -14.86 19.86 -6.76
C PRO A 299 -13.88 20.02 -5.59
N ALA A 300 -14.37 19.89 -4.35
CA ALA A 300 -13.58 19.95 -3.11
C ALA A 300 -13.08 18.56 -2.64
N ALA A 301 -13.05 17.55 -3.50
CA ALA A 301 -12.59 16.21 -3.11
C ALA A 301 -11.13 16.26 -2.65
N ASP A 302 -10.83 15.68 -1.47
CA ASP A 302 -9.47 15.64 -0.95
C ASP A 302 -8.60 14.65 -1.74
N LEU A 303 -7.36 15.07 -2.01
CA LEU A 303 -6.36 14.28 -2.70
C LEU A 303 -5.94 13.05 -1.89
N VAL A 304 -5.85 13.18 -0.55
CA VAL A 304 -5.45 12.07 0.33
C VAL A 304 -6.47 10.94 0.27
N ASP A 305 -7.76 11.30 0.33
CA ASP A 305 -8.83 10.30 0.17
C ASP A 305 -8.80 9.65 -1.21
N SER A 306 -8.55 10.45 -2.26
CA SER A 306 -8.42 9.93 -3.63
C SER A 306 -7.24 8.97 -3.75
N SER A 307 -6.12 9.30 -3.11
CA SER A 307 -4.93 8.46 -3.03
C SER A 307 -5.20 7.14 -2.29
N TRP A 308 -5.97 7.18 -1.21
CA TRP A 308 -6.37 5.97 -0.49
C TRP A 308 -7.24 5.05 -1.35
N ILE A 309 -8.25 5.61 -2.02
CA ILE A 309 -9.13 4.86 -2.92
C ILE A 309 -8.30 4.22 -4.06
N ALA A 310 -7.41 4.98 -4.68
CA ALA A 310 -6.55 4.48 -5.74
C ALA A 310 -5.58 3.40 -5.25
N LEU A 311 -4.97 3.58 -4.07
CA LEU A 311 -4.07 2.60 -3.46
C LEU A 311 -4.78 1.28 -3.20
N THR A 312 -5.94 1.32 -2.53
CA THR A 312 -6.70 0.10 -2.20
C THR A 312 -7.25 -0.61 -3.44
N ALA A 313 -7.51 0.11 -4.52
CA ALA A 313 -7.89 -0.43 -5.81
C ALA A 313 -6.70 -0.85 -6.69
N SER A 314 -5.47 -0.78 -6.19
CA SER A 314 -4.25 -1.07 -6.98
C SER A 314 -3.34 -2.12 -6.32
N ILE A 315 -3.88 -2.97 -5.43
CA ILE A 315 -3.11 -3.99 -4.70
C ILE A 315 -3.19 -5.33 -5.42
N PRO A 316 -2.16 -5.74 -6.17
CA PRO A 316 -2.19 -6.99 -6.95
C PRO A 316 -2.21 -8.25 -6.08
N GLN A 317 -1.75 -8.15 -4.83
CA GLN A 317 -1.71 -9.25 -3.86
C GLN A 317 -3.11 -9.84 -3.57
N ARG A 318 -4.17 -9.06 -3.73
CA ARG A 318 -5.56 -9.55 -3.62
C ARG A 318 -5.86 -10.65 -4.64
N ALA A 319 -5.41 -10.49 -5.88
CA ALA A 319 -5.56 -11.51 -6.91
C ALA A 319 -4.70 -12.76 -6.67
N GLN A 320 -3.69 -12.65 -5.80
CA GLN A 320 -2.81 -13.74 -5.40
C GLN A 320 -3.30 -14.47 -4.13
N GLY A 321 -4.44 -14.07 -3.55
CA GLY A 321 -4.94 -14.64 -2.30
C GLY A 321 -4.11 -14.27 -1.06
N LEU A 322 -3.24 -13.28 -1.17
CA LEU A 322 -2.44 -12.83 -0.04
C LEU A 322 -3.25 -11.88 0.85
N PRO A 323 -3.18 -12.06 2.18
CA PRO A 323 -3.89 -11.19 3.11
C PRO A 323 -3.35 -9.76 3.07
N VAL A 324 -4.26 -8.79 3.01
CA VAL A 324 -3.93 -7.36 3.03
C VAL A 324 -4.47 -6.74 4.31
N ASP A 325 -3.57 -6.32 5.21
CA ASP A 325 -3.93 -5.59 6.42
C ASP A 325 -4.19 -4.11 6.07
N LEU A 326 -5.46 -3.81 5.76
CA LEU A 326 -5.89 -2.46 5.40
C LEU A 326 -5.71 -1.46 6.54
N SER A 327 -5.78 -1.89 7.81
CA SER A 327 -5.61 -1.00 8.96
C SER A 327 -4.17 -0.50 9.06
N ARG A 328 -3.19 -1.41 8.94
CA ARG A 328 -1.78 -1.03 8.91
C ARG A 328 -1.43 -0.21 7.67
N LEU A 329 -2.00 -0.56 6.52
CA LEU A 329 -1.80 0.18 5.29
C LEU A 329 -2.37 1.61 5.39
N MET A 330 -3.52 1.79 6.04
CA MET A 330 -4.11 3.12 6.31
C MET A 330 -3.22 3.97 7.20
N VAL A 331 -2.64 3.39 8.25
CA VAL A 331 -1.69 4.10 9.13
C VAL A 331 -0.46 4.53 8.33
N ALA A 332 0.11 3.64 7.52
CA ALA A 332 1.25 3.97 6.66
C ALA A 332 0.91 5.08 5.66
N HIS A 333 -0.23 4.96 4.98
CA HIS A 333 -0.74 5.98 4.05
C HIS A 333 -0.92 7.34 4.71
N THR A 334 -1.56 7.39 5.88
CA THR A 334 -1.77 8.63 6.64
C THR A 334 -0.45 9.28 7.04
N ASN A 335 0.51 8.49 7.51
CA ASN A 335 1.83 9.00 7.91
C ASN A 335 2.63 9.53 6.71
N VAL A 336 2.58 8.84 5.57
CA VAL A 336 3.22 9.31 4.34
C VAL A 336 2.66 10.68 3.92
N TRP A 337 1.34 10.83 3.87
CA TRP A 337 0.74 12.09 3.48
C TRP A 337 0.96 13.23 4.48
N LYS A 338 1.03 12.92 5.78
CA LYS A 338 1.45 13.91 6.79
C LYS A 338 2.87 14.42 6.50
N THR A 339 3.78 13.51 6.12
CA THR A 339 5.17 13.86 5.82
C THR A 339 5.31 14.64 4.50
N VAL A 340 4.62 14.20 3.44
CA VAL A 340 4.69 14.85 2.12
C VAL A 340 4.12 16.26 2.12
N ARG A 341 3.17 16.55 3.01
CA ARG A 341 2.60 17.89 3.19
C ARG A 341 3.50 18.87 3.95
N LEU A 342 4.58 18.38 4.58
CA LEU A 342 5.57 19.24 5.23
C LEU A 342 6.43 19.95 4.17
N GLU A 343 6.92 21.13 4.49
CA GLU A 343 7.90 21.84 3.66
C GLU A 343 9.17 21.00 3.47
N GLU A 344 9.86 21.19 2.37
CA GLU A 344 11.12 20.46 2.10
C GLU A 344 12.19 20.72 3.15
N SER A 345 12.16 21.90 3.74
CA SER A 345 13.04 22.31 4.83
C SER A 345 12.66 21.73 6.21
N ASP A 346 11.49 21.07 6.33
CA ASP A 346 11.08 20.50 7.63
C ASP A 346 11.93 19.27 7.97
N PRO A 347 12.62 19.27 9.12
CA PRO A 347 13.47 18.15 9.52
C PRO A 347 12.73 16.82 9.62
N ARG A 348 11.42 16.82 9.89
CA ARG A 348 10.60 15.60 9.91
C ARG A 348 10.52 14.95 8.52
N ARG A 349 10.45 15.77 7.45
CA ARG A 349 10.48 15.27 6.06
C ARG A 349 11.83 14.62 5.73
N MET A 350 12.94 15.24 6.13
CA MET A 350 14.27 14.68 5.94
C MET A 350 14.43 13.33 6.66
N LEU A 351 13.98 13.24 7.92
CA LEU A 351 14.08 12.02 8.71
C LEU A 351 13.20 10.89 8.16
N ALA A 352 12.04 11.23 7.63
CA ALA A 352 11.16 10.23 7.01
C ALA A 352 11.76 9.64 5.72
N CYS A 353 12.58 10.42 4.99
CA CYS A 353 13.29 9.96 3.81
C CYS A 353 14.55 9.12 4.11
N GLU A 354 15.14 9.24 5.31
CA GLU A 354 16.30 8.43 5.72
C GLU A 354 15.86 6.99 6.01
N GLN A 355 16.43 6.05 5.27
CA GLN A 355 16.05 4.63 5.35
C GLN A 355 16.78 3.88 6.48
N ASP A 356 18.00 4.30 6.77
CA ASP A 356 18.81 3.66 7.82
C ASP A 356 18.32 4.11 9.19
N PRO A 357 17.80 3.21 10.05
CA PRO A 357 17.29 3.57 11.37
C PRO A 357 18.38 4.16 12.28
N VAL A 358 19.65 3.77 12.11
CA VAL A 358 20.76 4.31 12.88
C VAL A 358 21.05 5.76 12.49
N ARG A 359 21.17 6.03 11.19
CA ARG A 359 21.37 7.39 10.67
C ARG A 359 20.21 8.29 11.04
N ARG A 360 19.00 7.79 10.90
CA ARG A 360 17.77 8.50 11.27
C ARG A 360 17.75 8.85 12.77
N ALA A 361 18.11 7.91 13.65
CA ALA A 361 18.17 8.14 15.08
C ALA A 361 19.23 9.19 15.46
N VAL A 362 20.43 9.11 14.89
CA VAL A 362 21.52 10.06 15.13
C VAL A 362 21.14 11.46 14.62
N ALA A 363 20.60 11.55 13.41
CA ALA A 363 20.13 12.81 12.84
C ALA A 363 19.01 13.43 13.70
N ALA A 364 18.00 12.63 14.09
CA ALA A 364 16.92 13.10 14.94
C ALA A 364 17.38 13.61 16.30
N ALA A 365 18.31 12.90 16.93
CA ALA A 365 18.85 13.28 18.24
C ALA A 365 19.60 14.63 18.20
N SER A 366 20.14 15.00 17.04
CA SER A 366 20.90 16.24 16.83
C SER A 366 20.06 17.43 16.35
N MET A 367 18.76 17.22 16.00
CA MET A 367 17.91 18.27 15.42
C MET A 367 17.18 19.12 16.47
N PRO A 368 17.49 20.45 16.60
CA PRO A 368 16.88 21.30 17.63
C PRO A 368 15.37 21.50 17.50
N LYS A 369 14.85 21.43 16.27
CA LYS A 369 13.41 21.67 15.96
C LYS A 369 12.48 20.52 16.38
N LEU A 370 13.04 19.36 16.77
CA LEU A 370 12.26 18.22 17.25
C LEU A 370 12.06 18.29 18.76
N SER A 371 10.91 17.87 19.24
CA SER A 371 10.68 17.67 20.67
C SER A 371 11.47 16.50 21.23
N PHE A 372 11.71 16.48 22.54
CA PHE A 372 12.38 15.37 23.23
C PHE A 372 11.69 14.03 22.97
N GLN A 373 10.36 14.04 22.89
CA GLN A 373 9.56 12.85 22.62
C GLN A 373 9.77 12.33 21.18
N GLU A 374 9.79 13.21 20.19
CA GLU A 374 10.04 12.83 18.80
C GLU A 374 11.44 12.26 18.62
N ARG A 375 12.47 12.90 19.16
CA ARG A 375 13.86 12.41 19.13
C ARG A 375 13.96 11.03 19.77
N SER A 376 13.36 10.87 20.95
CA SER A 376 13.38 9.60 21.68
C SER A 376 12.68 8.47 20.94
N ALA A 377 11.60 8.76 20.20
CA ALA A 377 10.92 7.76 19.41
C ALA A 377 11.81 7.16 18.31
N TYR A 378 12.58 8.01 17.59
CA TYR A 378 13.53 7.54 16.57
C TYR A 378 14.69 6.73 17.17
N VAL A 379 15.20 7.16 18.32
CA VAL A 379 16.29 6.44 19.02
C VAL A 379 15.79 5.09 19.54
N ALA A 380 14.61 5.05 20.17
CA ALA A 380 14.01 3.81 20.67
C ALA A 380 13.72 2.81 19.53
N ASP A 381 13.20 3.30 18.39
CA ASP A 381 12.99 2.48 17.20
C ASP A 381 14.30 1.83 16.72
N ALA A 382 15.36 2.60 16.59
CA ALA A 382 16.68 2.07 16.20
C ALA A 382 17.21 1.04 17.20
N LEU A 383 17.13 1.34 18.49
CA LEU A 383 17.58 0.43 19.55
C LEU A 383 16.78 -0.88 19.57
N ALA A 384 15.49 -0.84 19.26
CA ALA A 384 14.65 -2.05 19.21
C ALA A 384 15.07 -3.02 18.09
N HIS A 385 15.50 -2.49 16.95
CA HIS A 385 15.84 -3.29 15.77
C HIS A 385 17.32 -3.73 15.72
N LEU A 386 18.21 -3.07 16.48
CA LEU A 386 19.64 -3.40 16.46
C LEU A 386 19.97 -4.65 17.27
N PRO A 387 20.94 -5.48 16.80
CA PRO A 387 21.56 -6.52 17.61
C PRO A 387 22.33 -5.95 18.80
N PRO A 388 22.69 -6.78 19.79
CA PRO A 388 23.33 -6.30 21.04
C PRO A 388 24.56 -5.40 20.83
N GLY A 389 25.48 -5.77 19.94
CA GLY A 389 26.66 -4.93 19.65
C GLY A 389 26.30 -3.58 19.06
N GLY A 390 25.34 -3.55 18.12
CA GLY A 390 24.86 -2.32 17.51
C GLY A 390 24.15 -1.39 18.50
N ARG A 391 23.37 -1.94 19.44
CA ARG A 391 22.74 -1.14 20.51
C ARG A 391 23.77 -0.39 21.37
N HIS A 392 24.86 -1.08 21.76
CA HIS A 392 25.92 -0.47 22.54
C HIS A 392 26.68 0.57 21.72
N ALA A 393 26.91 0.32 20.42
CA ALA A 393 27.54 1.30 19.53
C ALA A 393 26.71 2.59 19.39
N LEU A 394 25.39 2.45 19.18
CA LEU A 394 24.50 3.61 19.09
C LEU A 394 24.39 4.36 20.41
N GLY A 395 24.21 3.66 21.53
CA GLY A 395 24.17 4.28 22.87
C GLY A 395 25.46 5.05 23.22
N HIS A 396 26.61 4.46 22.91
CA HIS A 396 27.92 5.10 23.09
C HIS A 396 28.05 6.39 22.25
N ALA A 397 27.73 6.32 20.98
CA ALA A 397 27.85 7.47 20.08
C ALA A 397 26.90 8.62 20.45
N LEU A 398 25.68 8.33 20.89
CA LEU A 398 24.73 9.36 21.36
C LEU A 398 25.22 10.02 22.68
N LEU A 399 25.87 9.27 23.58
CA LEU A 399 26.42 9.81 24.79
C LEU A 399 27.67 10.68 24.50
N GLU A 400 28.60 10.18 23.68
CA GLU A 400 29.80 10.87 23.24
C GLU A 400 29.47 12.17 22.50
N GLY A 401 28.45 12.14 21.63
CA GLY A 401 27.97 13.32 20.91
C GLY A 401 27.11 14.28 21.75
N GLY A 402 26.88 14.02 23.03
CA GLY A 402 26.11 14.89 23.95
C GLY A 402 24.60 14.88 23.68
N ALA A 403 24.13 14.03 22.78
CA ALA A 403 22.72 13.99 22.34
C ALA A 403 21.76 13.38 23.39
N VAL A 404 22.26 12.62 24.35
CA VAL A 404 21.46 11.95 25.39
C VAL A 404 20.65 12.93 26.23
N GLY A 405 21.20 14.12 26.53
CA GLY A 405 20.47 15.17 27.26
C GLY A 405 19.25 15.74 26.55
N SER A 406 19.08 15.44 25.27
CA SER A 406 17.93 15.85 24.44
C SER A 406 16.82 14.80 24.31
N LEU A 407 16.93 13.70 25.06
CA LEU A 407 15.99 12.57 25.06
C LEU A 407 15.13 12.55 26.33
N ILE A 408 13.98 11.86 26.28
CA ILE A 408 13.21 11.58 27.50
C ILE A 408 13.99 10.63 28.41
N THR A 409 13.79 10.76 29.74
CA THR A 409 14.56 10.08 30.78
C THR A 409 14.75 8.58 30.53
N ALA A 410 13.68 7.86 30.21
CA ALA A 410 13.75 6.41 30.00
C ALA A 410 14.68 5.99 28.84
N VAL A 411 14.70 6.74 27.74
CA VAL A 411 15.58 6.45 26.58
C VAL A 411 16.99 6.94 26.85
N ALA A 412 17.12 8.07 27.54
CA ALA A 412 18.42 8.61 27.97
C ALA A 412 19.15 7.63 28.90
N GLU A 413 18.46 7.09 29.91
CA GLU A 413 19.00 6.08 30.84
C GLU A 413 19.40 4.79 30.08
N GLN A 414 18.58 4.32 29.17
CA GLN A 414 18.92 3.16 28.34
C GLN A 414 20.18 3.40 27.50
N CYS A 415 20.32 4.56 26.87
CA CYS A 415 21.52 4.92 26.12
C CYS A 415 22.74 5.02 27.04
N ALA A 416 22.60 5.64 28.23
CA ALA A 416 23.66 5.77 29.21
C ALA A 416 24.13 4.40 29.73
N GLU A 417 23.20 3.47 30.05
CA GLU A 417 23.56 2.11 30.44
C GLU A 417 24.35 1.37 29.34
N LEU A 418 23.92 1.48 28.09
CA LEU A 418 24.60 0.87 26.96
C LEU A 418 26.01 1.45 26.76
N ALA A 419 26.14 2.75 26.88
CA ALA A 419 27.41 3.44 26.79
C ALA A 419 28.34 3.11 27.97
N CYS A 420 27.84 3.14 29.20
CA CYS A 420 28.61 2.78 30.40
C CYS A 420 29.15 1.35 30.35
N ALA A 421 28.39 0.43 29.75
CA ALA A 421 28.82 -0.96 29.60
C ALA A 421 30.10 -1.10 28.74
N VAL A 422 30.34 -0.18 27.80
CA VAL A 422 31.52 -0.21 26.90
C VAL A 422 32.64 0.74 27.35
N THR A 423 32.32 1.78 28.09
CA THR A 423 33.34 2.71 28.63
C THR A 423 33.92 2.26 29.97
N SER A 424 33.17 1.46 30.74
CA SER A 424 33.66 0.93 32.03
C SER A 424 34.55 -0.29 31.83
N ALA A 425 35.75 -0.26 32.41
CA ALA A 425 36.67 -1.38 32.33
C ALA A 425 36.05 -2.66 32.90
N GLN A 426 36.02 -3.71 32.08
CA GLN A 426 35.47 -5.00 32.46
C GLN A 426 36.57 -6.00 32.76
N SER A 427 36.65 -6.46 34.01
CA SER A 427 37.52 -7.59 34.33
C SER A 427 36.77 -8.93 34.16
N LEU A 428 37.28 -9.77 33.26
CA LEU A 428 36.74 -11.10 33.03
C LEU A 428 37.58 -12.12 33.83
N ARG A 429 37.04 -12.55 34.99
CA ARG A 429 37.53 -13.74 35.70
C ARG A 429 36.53 -14.84 35.43
N THR A 430 36.90 -15.92 34.75
CA THR A 430 35.99 -17.02 34.47
C THR A 430 36.32 -18.22 35.35
N SER A 431 35.30 -18.77 36.03
CA SER A 431 35.31 -20.07 36.69
C SER A 431 34.57 -21.14 35.86
N VAL A 432 34.46 -20.94 34.56
CA VAL A 432 33.69 -21.80 33.64
C VAL A 432 34.44 -23.10 33.39
N ARG A 433 33.75 -24.24 33.47
CA ARG A 433 34.34 -25.55 33.16
C ARG A 433 34.80 -25.58 31.70
N ALA A 434 36.01 -26.10 31.49
CA ALA A 434 36.55 -26.34 30.14
C ALA A 434 35.58 -27.17 29.30
N ASN A 435 35.59 -26.95 27.98
CA ASN A 435 34.75 -27.67 27.00
C ASN A 435 33.23 -27.48 27.10
N THR A 436 32.78 -26.38 27.71
CA THR A 436 31.39 -25.94 27.62
C THR A 436 31.22 -24.92 26.50
N PRO A 437 30.01 -24.79 25.89
CA PRO A 437 29.76 -23.75 24.87
C PRO A 437 30.10 -22.35 25.34
N HIS A 438 29.88 -22.08 26.61
CA HIS A 438 30.19 -20.78 27.22
C HIS A 438 31.70 -20.55 27.35
N HIS A 439 32.50 -21.60 27.61
CA HIS A 439 33.95 -21.53 27.56
C HIS A 439 34.49 -21.29 26.14
N GLU A 440 33.88 -21.93 25.14
CA GLU A 440 34.22 -21.67 23.74
C GLU A 440 33.88 -20.26 23.29
N ALA A 441 32.78 -19.68 23.76
CA ALA A 441 32.46 -18.26 23.54
C ALA A 441 33.53 -17.35 24.18
N TRP A 442 33.99 -17.66 25.38
CA TRP A 442 35.06 -16.91 26.04
C TRP A 442 36.39 -17.00 25.26
N LYS A 443 36.79 -18.18 24.79
CA LYS A 443 37.97 -18.36 23.93
C LYS A 443 37.84 -17.56 22.64
N ALA A 444 36.69 -17.57 21.99
CA ALA A 444 36.44 -16.81 20.79
C ALA A 444 36.59 -15.29 21.04
N ALA A 445 36.07 -14.79 22.17
CA ALA A 445 36.25 -13.38 22.57
C ALA A 445 37.69 -12.99 22.78
N VAL A 446 38.47 -13.82 23.50
CA VAL A 446 39.90 -13.60 23.74
C VAL A 446 40.69 -13.66 22.42
N ALA A 447 40.42 -14.66 21.59
CA ALA A 447 41.09 -14.82 20.28
C ALA A 447 40.80 -13.59 19.37
N HIS A 448 39.54 -13.14 19.36
CA HIS A 448 39.17 -11.96 18.59
C HIS A 448 39.96 -10.72 19.06
N LEU A 449 40.01 -10.46 20.35
CA LEU A 449 40.75 -9.31 20.89
C LEU A 449 42.26 -9.40 20.60
N ALA A 450 42.82 -10.60 20.66
CA ALA A 450 44.27 -10.82 20.34
C ALA A 450 44.57 -10.64 18.85
N SER A 451 43.58 -10.82 17.96
CA SER A 451 43.76 -10.65 16.52
C SER A 451 43.62 -9.20 16.02
N ARG A 452 43.18 -8.28 16.88
CA ARG A 452 43.03 -6.86 16.52
C ARG A 452 44.37 -6.14 16.53
N PRO A 453 44.57 -5.12 15.67
CA PRO A 453 45.74 -4.25 15.71
C PRO A 453 45.85 -3.57 17.08
N ALA A 454 47.04 -3.48 17.63
CA ALA A 454 47.27 -2.91 18.97
C ALA A 454 46.91 -1.42 19.05
N ASP A 455 47.00 -0.72 17.95
CA ASP A 455 46.71 0.70 17.77
C ASP A 455 45.24 1.01 17.39
N ASP A 456 44.40 0.01 17.29
CA ASP A 456 42.97 0.21 16.98
C ASP A 456 42.25 0.94 18.13
N PRO A 457 41.69 2.15 17.90
CA PRO A 457 41.10 2.97 18.94
C PRO A 457 39.88 2.33 19.62
N ASP A 458 39.22 1.39 18.93
CA ASP A 458 38.04 0.69 19.46
C ASP A 458 38.40 -0.55 20.31
N ASN A 459 39.68 -0.90 20.50
CA ASN A 459 40.08 -2.10 21.23
C ASN A 459 39.53 -2.16 22.66
N ALA A 460 39.63 -1.06 23.40
CA ALA A 460 39.11 -0.99 24.76
C ALA A 460 37.56 -1.10 24.77
N LEU A 461 36.88 -0.43 23.86
CA LEU A 461 35.41 -0.44 23.76
C LEU A 461 34.90 -1.82 23.41
N VAL A 462 35.51 -2.50 22.42
CA VAL A 462 35.11 -3.87 22.01
C VAL A 462 35.43 -4.87 23.12
N GLY A 463 36.57 -4.71 23.82
CA GLY A 463 36.89 -5.55 24.98
C GLY A 463 35.84 -5.44 26.09
N ASN A 464 35.48 -4.22 26.44
CA ASN A 464 34.46 -3.94 27.45
C ASN A 464 33.05 -4.44 26.98
N LEU A 465 32.72 -4.24 25.71
CA LEU A 465 31.45 -4.78 25.11
C LEU A 465 31.35 -6.28 25.32
N LEU A 466 32.38 -7.03 24.89
CA LEU A 466 32.40 -8.48 25.01
C LEU A 466 32.33 -8.93 26.47
N GLY A 467 33.06 -8.21 27.35
CA GLY A 467 33.00 -8.44 28.82
C GLY A 467 31.60 -8.22 29.39
N ALA A 468 30.97 -7.12 29.03
CA ALA A 468 29.62 -6.79 29.50
C ALA A 468 28.55 -7.79 29.01
N LEU A 469 28.62 -8.16 27.74
CA LEU A 469 27.68 -9.13 27.14
C LEU A 469 27.88 -10.53 27.71
N TYR A 470 29.13 -10.94 27.94
CA TYR A 470 29.47 -12.21 28.56
C TYR A 470 28.94 -12.31 30.00
N LYS A 471 29.15 -11.28 30.82
CA LYS A 471 28.61 -11.20 32.19
C LYS A 471 27.09 -11.25 32.24
N LYS A 472 26.41 -10.65 31.28
CA LYS A 472 24.94 -10.69 31.13
C LYS A 472 24.43 -12.01 30.55
N GLY A 473 25.29 -13.01 30.28
CA GLY A 473 24.92 -14.30 29.69
C GLY A 473 24.39 -14.20 28.26
N LYS A 474 24.74 -13.15 27.52
CA LYS A 474 24.33 -12.93 26.12
C LYS A 474 25.32 -13.53 25.12
N LEU A 475 26.47 -14.00 25.56
CA LEU A 475 27.47 -14.69 24.77
C LEU A 475 27.63 -16.11 25.30
N THR A 476 26.93 -17.05 24.71
CA THR A 476 26.94 -18.47 25.10
C THR A 476 27.62 -19.35 24.04
N LYS A 477 27.80 -18.83 22.82
CA LYS A 477 28.41 -19.54 21.66
C LYS A 477 29.37 -18.64 20.92
N PRO A 478 30.41 -19.18 20.23
CA PRO A 478 31.35 -18.40 19.44
C PRO A 478 30.69 -17.52 18.36
N ALA A 479 29.63 -18.02 17.71
CA ALA A 479 28.90 -17.26 16.69
C ALA A 479 28.29 -15.94 17.23
N GLU A 480 27.87 -15.92 18.51
CA GLU A 480 27.30 -14.72 19.14
C GLU A 480 28.38 -13.66 19.39
N VAL A 481 29.62 -14.07 19.66
CA VAL A 481 30.76 -13.17 19.77
C VAL A 481 31.03 -12.46 18.45
N HIS A 482 31.13 -13.24 17.36
CA HIS A 482 31.35 -12.68 16.02
C HIS A 482 30.19 -11.76 15.60
N ALA A 483 28.95 -12.15 15.86
CA ALA A 483 27.78 -11.33 15.57
C ALA A 483 27.76 -10.01 16.36
N ALA A 484 28.15 -10.03 17.64
CA ALA A 484 28.23 -8.83 18.47
C ALA A 484 29.29 -7.85 17.95
N VAL A 485 30.47 -8.33 17.60
CA VAL A 485 31.54 -7.50 17.05
C VAL A 485 31.20 -6.97 15.67
N ALA A 486 30.68 -7.82 14.79
CA ALA A 486 30.24 -7.40 13.45
C ALA A 486 29.16 -6.30 13.54
N SER A 487 28.16 -6.47 14.39
CA SER A 487 27.10 -5.48 14.56
C SER A 487 27.59 -4.18 15.22
N TRP A 488 28.59 -4.25 16.09
CA TRP A 488 29.28 -3.05 16.62
C TRP A 488 29.94 -2.26 15.48
N ALA A 489 30.81 -2.92 14.70
CA ALA A 489 31.56 -2.29 13.62
C ALA A 489 30.64 -1.74 12.53
N GLU A 490 29.64 -2.51 12.13
CA GLU A 490 28.65 -2.09 11.14
C GLU A 490 27.86 -0.86 11.60
N THR A 491 27.42 -0.83 12.87
CA THR A 491 26.68 0.30 13.41
C THR A 491 27.58 1.54 13.54
N ARG A 492 28.82 1.38 13.99
CA ARG A 492 29.80 2.48 14.04
C ARG A 492 30.05 3.09 12.66
N ALA A 493 30.16 2.27 11.62
CA ALA A 493 30.33 2.75 10.25
C ALA A 493 29.12 3.56 9.73
N ARG A 494 27.90 3.26 10.21
CA ARG A 494 26.68 4.00 9.85
C ARG A 494 26.53 5.33 10.60
N ILE A 495 27.17 5.48 11.75
CA ILE A 495 27.09 6.67 12.62
C ILE A 495 27.92 7.85 12.09
N GLN A 496 28.67 7.72 10.99
CA GLN A 496 29.44 8.82 10.44
C GLN A 496 28.57 10.08 10.29
N PRO A 497 29.06 11.26 10.70
CA PRO A 497 28.25 12.47 10.73
C PRO A 497 27.72 12.77 9.33
N LEU A 498 26.42 13.10 9.25
CA LEU A 498 25.84 13.73 8.07
C LEU A 498 26.65 15.00 7.77
N PRO A 499 27.00 15.29 6.51
CA PRO A 499 27.76 16.48 6.16
C PRO A 499 27.05 17.72 6.71
N ALA A 500 27.80 18.61 7.32
CA ALA A 500 27.33 19.80 8.03
C ALA A 500 26.42 20.76 7.19
N ALA A 501 26.37 20.57 5.88
CA ALA A 501 25.50 21.30 4.95
C ALA A 501 23.99 20.98 5.08
N ALA A 502 23.61 19.94 5.84
CA ALA A 502 22.21 19.55 6.02
C ALA A 502 21.58 20.06 7.34
N VAL A 503 22.31 20.82 8.14
CA VAL A 503 21.92 21.28 9.50
C VAL A 503 21.77 22.81 9.58
N ALA A 504 21.92 23.52 8.48
CA ALA A 504 21.77 24.99 8.45
C ALA A 504 20.33 25.43 8.16
#